data_bb3cb58ba9e1e2dfa8e029c264d06239
#
_entry.id   bb3cb58ba9e1e2dfa8e029c264d06239
#
_cell.length_a   1.000
_cell.length_b   1.000
_cell.length_c   1.000
_cell.angle_alpha   90.00
_cell.angle_beta   90.00
_cell.angle_gamma   90.00
#
_symmetry.space_group_name_H-M   'P 1'
#
loop_
_entity.id
_entity.type
_entity.pdbx_description
1 polymer ?
#
loop_
_entity_poly.entity_id
_entity_poly.type
_entity_poly.pdbx_seq_one_letter_code
_entity_poly.pdbx_strand_id
1 'polypeptide(L)'
;YKRQEFYIAQKVGSILEEPQQRGLAHFLEHMAFNGTKHFPGDETGLGIIPWCETKGIKFGTNLNAYTSVDQTVYNISNVPTENQNVVDSCLLILHDWSSAINLADKEIDKERGVIREEWRSRNSGMLRIMTDAQATMYPDSKYADCMPIGSIDVINNFPYQDIRDYYAK
;
A
#
# COMPACT_ATOMS: atom_id res chain seq x y z
N TYR A 1 10.02 -24.53 17.01
CA TYR A 1 10.49 -23.46 16.10
C TYR A 1 9.92 -22.13 16.58
N LYS A 2 10.80 -21.14 16.81
CA LYS A 2 10.35 -19.78 17.13
C LYS A 2 10.02 -19.06 15.81
N ARG A 3 8.88 -18.39 15.76
CA ARG A 3 8.43 -17.55 14.66
C ARG A 3 8.20 -16.15 15.17
N GLN A 4 8.38 -15.17 14.31
CA GLN A 4 8.21 -13.76 14.64
C GLN A 4 7.22 -13.11 13.67
N GLU A 5 6.58 -12.06 14.17
CA GLU A 5 5.68 -11.19 13.42
C GLU A 5 6.25 -9.77 13.43
N PHE A 6 6.23 -9.11 12.30
CA PHE A 6 6.70 -7.75 12.14
C PHE A 6 5.56 -6.90 11.57
N TYR A 7 5.31 -5.78 12.20
CA TYR A 7 4.29 -4.83 11.77
C TYR A 7 4.85 -3.42 11.74
N ILE A 8 4.41 -2.63 10.75
CA ILE A 8 4.47 -1.19 10.78
C ILE A 8 3.07 -0.66 10.55
N ALA A 9 2.55 0.12 11.49
CA ALA A 9 1.27 0.79 11.41
C ALA A 9 1.50 2.29 11.33
N GLN A 10 1.09 2.88 10.24
CA GLN A 10 1.19 4.31 9.99
C GLN A 10 -0.19 4.94 10.15
N LYS A 11 -0.28 6.05 10.88
CA LYS A 11 -1.51 6.86 10.99
C LYS A 11 -1.72 7.71 9.73
N VAL A 12 -1.63 7.06 8.59
CA VAL A 12 -1.79 7.63 7.25
C VAL A 12 -2.79 6.77 6.50
N GLY A 13 -3.91 7.34 6.12
CA GLY A 13 -4.96 6.67 5.37
C GLY A 13 -5.69 7.67 4.48
N SER A 14 -6.76 7.25 3.85
CA SER A 14 -7.48 8.05 2.86
C SER A 14 -8.08 9.35 3.42
N ILE A 15 -8.25 9.49 4.73
CA ILE A 15 -8.73 10.72 5.38
C ILE A 15 -7.76 11.90 5.20
N LEU A 16 -6.48 11.63 4.98
CA LEU A 16 -5.45 12.66 4.79
C LEU A 16 -5.33 13.12 3.33
N GLU A 17 -6.06 12.48 2.44
CA GLU A 17 -6.07 12.82 1.02
C GLU A 17 -6.86 14.12 0.77
N GLU A 18 -6.30 14.98 -0.07
CA GLU A 18 -7.04 16.07 -0.67
C GLU A 18 -7.89 15.55 -1.85
N PRO A 19 -8.89 16.29 -2.33
CA PRO A 19 -9.77 15.81 -3.41
C PRO A 19 -9.03 15.30 -4.65
N GLN A 20 -7.91 15.94 -5.03
CA GLN A 20 -7.06 15.55 -6.16
C GLN A 20 -6.13 14.37 -5.85
N GLN A 21 -6.11 13.89 -4.60
CA GLN A 21 -5.26 12.79 -4.11
C GLN A 21 -6.07 11.54 -3.78
N ARG A 22 -7.36 11.49 -4.10
CA ARG A 22 -8.27 10.39 -3.75
C ARG A 22 -7.81 9.05 -4.31
N GLY A 23 -7.36 8.17 -3.41
CA GLY A 23 -6.83 6.85 -3.70
C GLY A 23 -5.31 6.74 -3.62
N LEU A 24 -4.57 7.82 -3.35
CA LEU A 24 -3.10 7.79 -3.27
C LEU A 24 -2.57 7.03 -2.05
N ALA A 25 -3.32 7.00 -0.93
CA ALA A 25 -2.94 6.19 0.22
C ALA A 25 -2.88 4.70 -0.14
N HIS A 26 -3.91 4.19 -0.80
CA HIS A 26 -3.98 2.82 -1.29
C HIS A 26 -2.99 2.56 -2.43
N PHE A 27 -2.81 3.53 -3.33
CA PHE A 27 -1.81 3.43 -4.38
C PHE A 27 -0.39 3.32 -3.81
N LEU A 28 -0.07 4.10 -2.78
CA LEU A 28 1.22 4.05 -2.10
C LEU A 28 1.46 2.69 -1.41
N GLU A 29 0.41 2.08 -0.85
CA GLU A 29 0.47 0.72 -0.31
C GLU A 29 0.95 -0.27 -1.37
N HIS A 30 0.39 -0.24 -2.57
CA HIS A 30 0.83 -1.08 -3.68
C HIS A 30 2.28 -0.81 -4.08
N MET A 31 2.66 0.46 -4.17
CA MET A 31 4.03 0.86 -4.54
C MET A 31 5.08 0.34 -3.54
N ALA A 32 4.72 0.13 -2.28
CA ALA A 32 5.60 -0.42 -1.26
C ALA A 32 6.12 -1.84 -1.60
N PHE A 33 5.40 -2.59 -2.43
CA PHE A 33 5.81 -3.93 -2.88
C PHE A 33 6.53 -3.92 -4.23
N ASN A 34 6.44 -2.83 -4.99
CA ASN A 34 7.03 -2.72 -6.33
C ASN A 34 8.52 -2.38 -6.29
N GLY A 35 9.00 -1.78 -5.22
CA GLY A 35 10.42 -1.52 -5.05
C GLY A 35 10.72 -0.51 -3.95
N THR A 36 11.84 -0.75 -3.28
CA THR A 36 12.39 0.13 -2.25
C THR A 36 13.88 0.33 -2.46
N LYS A 37 14.50 1.18 -1.66
CA LYS A 37 15.92 1.48 -1.76
C LYS A 37 16.81 0.22 -1.70
N HIS A 38 16.53 -0.69 -0.78
CA HIS A 38 17.35 -1.89 -0.58
C HIS A 38 16.78 -3.13 -1.28
N PHE A 39 15.54 -3.07 -1.73
CA PHE A 39 14.85 -4.11 -2.50
C PHE A 39 14.21 -3.46 -3.75
N PRO A 40 15.03 -3.08 -4.73
CA PRO A 40 14.56 -2.26 -5.87
C PRO A 40 13.47 -2.91 -6.74
N GLY A 41 13.39 -4.24 -6.75
CA GLY A 41 12.28 -4.96 -7.40
C GLY A 41 12.26 -4.94 -8.92
N ASP A 42 13.20 -4.25 -9.52
CA ASP A 42 13.34 -4.08 -10.96
C ASP A 42 13.99 -5.29 -11.63
N GLU A 43 14.60 -5.07 -12.79
CA GLU A 43 15.32 -6.08 -13.58
C GLU A 43 16.46 -6.79 -12.80
N THR A 44 16.84 -6.28 -11.62
CA THR A 44 17.84 -6.92 -10.73
C THR A 44 17.28 -8.14 -9.99
N GLY A 45 15.98 -8.33 -9.94
CA GLY A 45 15.32 -9.45 -9.28
C GLY A 45 15.36 -9.42 -7.74
N LEU A 46 15.86 -8.33 -7.15
CA LEU A 46 15.99 -8.16 -5.69
C LEU A 46 14.76 -7.48 -5.08
N GLY A 47 13.55 -7.90 -5.44
CA GLY A 47 12.31 -7.38 -4.86
C GLY A 47 11.96 -8.00 -3.51
N ILE A 48 11.14 -7.29 -2.73
CA ILE A 48 10.66 -7.74 -1.41
C ILE A 48 9.92 -9.09 -1.54
N ILE A 49 9.01 -9.20 -2.50
CA ILE A 49 8.20 -10.41 -2.69
C ILE A 49 9.08 -11.62 -3.01
N PRO A 50 9.93 -11.61 -4.07
CA PRO A 50 10.79 -12.75 -4.37
C PRO A 50 11.76 -13.07 -3.22
N TRP A 51 12.31 -12.06 -2.54
CA TRP A 51 13.15 -12.29 -1.38
C TRP A 51 12.40 -13.02 -0.26
N CYS A 52 11.21 -12.56 0.11
CA CYS A 52 10.37 -13.17 1.13
C CYS A 52 10.03 -14.63 0.79
N GLU A 53 9.68 -14.91 -0.46
CA GLU A 53 9.35 -16.26 -0.92
C GLU A 53 10.53 -17.23 -0.77
N THR A 54 11.78 -16.79 -1.02
CA THR A 54 12.97 -17.61 -0.76
C THR A 54 13.14 -17.99 0.72
N LYS A 55 12.49 -17.26 1.63
CA LYS A 55 12.50 -17.52 3.08
C LYS A 55 11.24 -18.25 3.56
N GLY A 56 10.38 -18.67 2.64
CA GLY A 56 9.10 -19.34 2.96
C GLY A 56 8.03 -18.38 3.48
N ILE A 57 8.21 -17.08 3.28
CA ILE A 57 7.25 -16.02 3.63
C ILE A 57 6.44 -15.74 2.36
N LYS A 58 5.19 -16.19 2.32
CA LYS A 58 4.35 -16.14 1.12
C LYS A 58 3.59 -14.82 1.03
N PHE A 59 3.62 -14.19 -0.15
CA PHE A 59 2.80 -13.01 -0.44
C PHE A 59 1.30 -13.34 -0.34
N GLY A 60 0.52 -12.41 0.17
CA GLY A 60 -0.92 -12.57 0.42
C GLY A 60 -1.28 -13.41 1.66
N THR A 61 -0.34 -14.20 2.20
CA THR A 61 -0.55 -15.02 3.40
C THR A 61 0.27 -14.53 4.59
N ASN A 62 1.55 -14.34 4.39
CA ASN A 62 2.50 -13.95 5.44
C ASN A 62 3.04 -12.53 5.24
N LEU A 63 3.19 -12.11 4.00
CA LEU A 63 3.55 -10.76 3.59
C LEU A 63 2.29 -10.11 3.06
N ASN A 64 1.83 -9.03 3.71
CA ASN A 64 0.57 -8.37 3.35
C ASN A 64 0.55 -6.92 3.80
N ALA A 65 -0.45 -6.17 3.32
CA ALA A 65 -0.76 -4.83 3.78
C ALA A 65 -2.25 -4.54 3.64
N TYR A 66 -2.70 -3.47 4.26
CA TYR A 66 -4.01 -2.91 4.02
C TYR A 66 -4.03 -1.40 4.29
N THR A 67 -4.83 -0.69 3.54
CA THR A 67 -5.13 0.73 3.74
C THR A 67 -6.58 0.89 4.20
N SER A 68 -6.76 1.62 5.28
CA SER A 68 -8.06 2.06 5.78
C SER A 68 -8.22 3.58 5.68
N VAL A 69 -9.30 4.09 6.24
CA VAL A 69 -9.57 5.53 6.26
C VAL A 69 -8.50 6.29 7.05
N ASP A 70 -8.01 5.75 8.16
CA ASP A 70 -7.15 6.44 9.12
C ASP A 70 -5.75 5.83 9.29
N GLN A 71 -5.50 4.67 8.69
CA GLN A 71 -4.21 3.99 8.83
C GLN A 71 -3.87 3.11 7.62
N THR A 72 -2.58 2.92 7.41
CA THR A 72 -2.01 1.88 6.54
C THR A 72 -1.12 0.97 7.37
N VAL A 73 -1.32 -0.33 7.25
CA VAL A 73 -0.57 -1.34 7.99
C VAL A 73 0.08 -2.31 7.03
N TYR A 74 1.37 -2.56 7.24
CA TYR A 74 2.12 -3.60 6.54
C TYR A 74 2.56 -4.65 7.54
N ASN A 75 2.58 -5.91 7.15
CA ASN A 75 3.01 -6.98 8.01
C ASN A 75 3.83 -8.05 7.29
N ILE A 76 4.77 -8.63 8.05
CA ILE A 76 5.53 -9.82 7.67
C ILE A 76 5.35 -10.82 8.81
N SER A 77 4.58 -11.88 8.56
CA SER A 77 4.22 -12.88 9.57
C SER A 77 4.94 -14.21 9.36
N ASN A 78 4.95 -15.03 10.40
CA ASN A 78 5.49 -16.38 10.38
C ASN A 78 6.98 -16.45 9.99
N VAL A 79 7.76 -15.40 10.32
CA VAL A 79 9.18 -15.28 9.98
C VAL A 79 10.02 -16.27 10.78
N PRO A 80 10.87 -17.12 10.16
CA PRO A 80 11.78 -18.00 10.88
C PRO A 80 12.90 -17.19 11.55
N THR A 81 13.12 -17.42 12.86
CA THR A 81 14.10 -16.66 13.65
C THR A 81 15.41 -17.40 13.89
N GLU A 82 15.61 -18.54 13.27
CA GLU A 82 16.85 -19.33 13.36
C GLU A 82 18.05 -18.64 12.70
N ASN A 83 17.77 -17.80 11.72
CA ASN A 83 18.78 -17.03 10.99
C ASN A 83 18.58 -15.53 11.25
N GLN A 84 19.53 -14.92 11.99
CA GLN A 84 19.47 -13.50 12.33
C GLN A 84 19.41 -12.60 11.09
N ASN A 85 20.07 -12.96 10.00
CA ASN A 85 20.03 -12.17 8.76
C ASN A 85 18.62 -12.06 8.18
N VAL A 86 17.75 -13.05 8.40
CA VAL A 86 16.34 -12.97 7.97
C VAL A 86 15.58 -11.94 8.80
N VAL A 87 15.82 -11.95 10.11
CA VAL A 87 15.21 -10.98 11.05
C VAL A 87 15.66 -9.55 10.69
N ASP A 88 16.97 -9.35 10.50
CA ASP A 88 17.54 -8.05 10.15
C ASP A 88 17.00 -7.53 8.81
N SER A 89 16.85 -8.42 7.83
CA SER A 89 16.26 -8.05 6.53
C SER A 89 14.78 -7.68 6.65
N CYS A 90 14.01 -8.37 7.50
CA CYS A 90 12.63 -7.97 7.77
C CYS A 90 12.56 -6.56 8.40
N LEU A 91 13.44 -6.26 9.35
CA LEU A 91 13.53 -4.91 9.93
C LEU A 91 13.94 -3.87 8.87
N LEU A 92 14.84 -4.22 7.97
CA LEU A 92 15.23 -3.35 6.86
C LEU A 92 14.06 -3.09 5.90
N ILE A 93 13.23 -4.10 5.62
CA ILE A 93 12.00 -3.93 4.82
C ILE A 93 11.05 -2.95 5.51
N LEU A 94 10.81 -3.08 6.82
CA LEU A 94 9.98 -2.14 7.56
C LEU A 94 10.55 -0.70 7.51
N HIS A 95 11.87 -0.56 7.64
CA HIS A 95 12.54 0.74 7.50
C HIS A 95 12.30 1.32 6.10
N ASP A 96 12.46 0.52 5.05
CA ASP A 96 12.27 0.97 3.68
C ASP A 96 10.80 1.38 3.40
N TRP A 97 9.85 0.64 3.93
CA TRP A 97 8.43 1.00 3.83
C TRP A 97 8.12 2.35 4.50
N SER A 98 8.82 2.66 5.59
CA SER A 98 8.59 3.92 6.30
C SER A 98 9.13 5.16 5.58
N SER A 99 10.20 5.02 4.77
CA SER A 99 10.93 6.21 4.30
C SER A 99 11.72 6.05 3.00
N ALA A 100 11.63 4.89 2.33
CA ALA A 100 12.50 4.59 1.20
C ALA A 100 11.82 3.79 0.08
N ILE A 101 10.51 3.99 -0.13
CA ILE A 101 9.76 3.43 -1.26
C ILE A 101 10.23 4.13 -2.54
N ASN A 102 10.54 3.34 -3.57
CA ASN A 102 10.87 3.85 -4.90
C ASN A 102 9.58 4.19 -5.65
N LEU A 103 9.39 5.46 -5.98
CA LEU A 103 8.25 5.93 -6.75
C LEU A 103 8.69 6.26 -8.18
N ALA A 104 9.20 5.23 -8.89
CA ALA A 104 9.61 5.36 -10.28
C ALA A 104 8.39 5.50 -11.20
N ASP A 105 8.44 6.43 -12.16
CA ASP A 105 7.33 6.73 -13.08
C ASP A 105 6.81 5.47 -13.79
N LYS A 106 7.73 4.63 -14.28
CA LYS A 106 7.41 3.38 -14.98
C LYS A 106 6.58 2.41 -14.09
N GLU A 107 6.94 2.29 -12.81
CA GLU A 107 6.22 1.41 -11.89
C GLU A 107 4.88 2.02 -11.46
N ILE A 108 4.80 3.36 -11.33
CA ILE A 108 3.53 4.06 -11.10
C ILE A 108 2.57 3.79 -12.26
N ASP A 109 3.01 3.94 -13.52
CA ASP A 109 2.15 3.70 -14.68
C ASP A 109 1.67 2.25 -14.78
N LYS A 110 2.54 1.30 -14.46
CA LYS A 110 2.18 -0.11 -14.41
C LYS A 110 1.12 -0.37 -13.33
N GLU A 111 1.29 0.21 -12.14
CA GLU A 111 0.40 0.02 -11.01
C GLU A 111 -0.97 0.68 -11.21
N ARG A 112 -1.05 1.79 -11.99
CA ARG A 112 -2.35 2.36 -12.40
C ARG A 112 -3.25 1.32 -13.06
N GLY A 113 -2.68 0.44 -13.89
CA GLY A 113 -3.41 -0.64 -14.53
C GLY A 113 -3.99 -1.63 -13.52
N VAL A 114 -3.20 -2.02 -12.53
CA VAL A 114 -3.60 -2.97 -11.47
C VAL A 114 -4.73 -2.38 -10.61
N ILE A 115 -4.54 -1.16 -10.11
CA ILE A 115 -5.53 -0.49 -9.26
C ILE A 115 -6.83 -0.20 -10.02
N ARG A 116 -6.74 0.14 -11.30
CA ARG A 116 -7.93 0.32 -12.14
C ARG A 116 -8.76 -0.97 -12.27
N GLU A 117 -8.12 -2.12 -12.45
CA GLU A 117 -8.82 -3.40 -12.49
C GLU A 117 -9.39 -3.78 -11.12
N GLU A 118 -8.69 -3.47 -10.04
CA GLU A 118 -9.20 -3.64 -8.69
C GLU A 118 -10.43 -2.75 -8.44
N TRP A 119 -10.36 -1.48 -8.80
CA TRP A 119 -11.49 -0.56 -8.71
C TRP A 119 -12.70 -1.09 -9.51
N ARG A 120 -12.46 -1.58 -10.74
CA ARG A 120 -13.49 -2.15 -11.57
C ARG A 120 -14.15 -3.38 -10.92
N SER A 121 -13.36 -4.27 -10.35
CA SER A 121 -13.84 -5.49 -9.69
C SER A 121 -14.64 -5.20 -8.41
N ARG A 122 -14.25 -4.16 -7.68
CA ARG A 122 -14.94 -3.72 -6.45
C ARG A 122 -16.15 -2.82 -6.71
N ASN A 123 -16.26 -2.21 -7.88
CA ASN A 123 -17.36 -1.29 -8.23
C ASN A 123 -18.68 -2.06 -8.41
N SER A 124 -19.27 -2.45 -7.30
CA SER A 124 -20.52 -3.18 -7.18
C SER A 124 -21.65 -2.28 -6.71
N GLY A 125 -22.90 -2.78 -6.84
CA GLY A 125 -24.06 -2.08 -6.23
C GLY A 125 -23.91 -1.88 -4.73
N MET A 126 -23.30 -2.86 -4.04
CA MET A 126 -23.02 -2.77 -2.60
C MET A 126 -22.04 -1.63 -2.27
N LEU A 127 -20.95 -1.48 -3.05
CA LEU A 127 -20.00 -0.38 -2.81
C LEU A 127 -20.67 0.98 -2.99
N ARG A 128 -21.52 1.16 -4.01
CA ARG A 128 -22.26 2.40 -4.21
C ARG A 128 -23.19 2.71 -3.02
N ILE A 129 -23.94 1.71 -2.54
CA ILE A 129 -24.80 1.86 -1.34
C ILE A 129 -23.95 2.24 -0.12
N MET A 130 -22.79 1.61 0.09
CA MET A 130 -21.90 1.95 1.21
C MET A 130 -21.37 3.38 1.10
N THR A 131 -20.98 3.83 -0.08
CA THR A 131 -20.51 5.20 -0.31
C THR A 131 -21.61 6.23 -0.03
N ASP A 132 -22.82 6.00 -0.53
CA ASP A 132 -23.99 6.87 -0.30
C ASP A 132 -24.38 6.89 1.19
N ALA A 133 -24.35 5.74 1.84
CA ALA A 133 -24.62 5.63 3.27
C ALA A 133 -23.56 6.38 4.10
N GLN A 134 -22.30 6.29 3.73
CA GLN A 134 -21.20 7.00 4.41
C GLN A 134 -21.36 8.51 4.31
N ALA A 135 -21.69 9.04 3.15
CA ALA A 135 -21.99 10.46 2.95
C ALA A 135 -23.19 10.93 3.81
N THR A 136 -24.19 10.06 3.97
CA THR A 136 -25.37 10.34 4.80
C THR A 136 -25.07 10.27 6.31
N MET A 137 -24.24 9.30 6.73
CA MET A 137 -23.88 9.11 8.14
C MET A 137 -22.90 10.17 8.66
N TYR A 138 -22.05 10.71 7.80
CA TYR A 138 -21.00 11.66 8.17
C TYR A 138 -21.07 12.97 7.36
N PRO A 139 -22.22 13.66 7.35
CA PRO A 139 -22.37 14.90 6.59
C PRO A 139 -21.36 15.95 7.08
N ASP A 140 -20.88 16.77 6.17
CA ASP A 140 -19.93 17.87 6.43
C ASP A 140 -18.56 17.41 7.02
N SER A 141 -18.24 16.13 6.91
CA SER A 141 -17.01 15.53 7.38
C SER A 141 -16.20 14.97 6.21
N LYS A 142 -14.85 14.95 6.34
CA LYS A 142 -13.98 14.22 5.39
C LYS A 142 -14.32 12.73 5.29
N TYR A 143 -14.90 12.14 6.35
CA TYR A 143 -15.37 10.75 6.33
C TYR A 143 -16.49 10.51 5.31
N ALA A 144 -17.21 11.53 4.90
CA ALA A 144 -18.29 11.41 3.90
C ALA A 144 -17.81 10.93 2.53
N ASP A 145 -16.56 11.24 2.18
CA ASP A 145 -16.00 10.94 0.85
C ASP A 145 -14.48 10.64 0.95
N CYS A 146 -14.12 9.57 1.65
CA CYS A 146 -12.71 9.17 1.82
C CYS A 146 -12.53 7.66 1.72
N MET A 147 -13.27 7.00 0.85
CA MET A 147 -13.09 5.55 0.62
C MET A 147 -11.68 5.27 0.09
N PRO A 148 -10.92 4.33 0.69
CA PRO A 148 -9.54 4.04 0.31
C PRO A 148 -9.33 3.67 -1.15
N ILE A 149 -10.33 3.05 -1.80
CA ILE A 149 -10.25 2.71 -3.22
C ILE A 149 -10.15 3.96 -4.12
N GLY A 150 -10.56 5.12 -3.61
CA GLY A 150 -10.39 6.41 -4.25
C GLY A 150 -11.25 6.66 -5.49
N SER A 151 -10.83 7.67 -6.25
CA SER A 151 -11.48 8.09 -7.49
C SER A 151 -10.73 7.55 -8.71
N ILE A 152 -11.46 6.90 -9.61
CA ILE A 152 -10.88 6.37 -10.85
C ILE A 152 -10.29 7.46 -11.73
N ASP A 153 -10.89 8.65 -11.73
CA ASP A 153 -10.39 9.78 -12.50
C ASP A 153 -9.05 10.28 -11.95
N VAL A 154 -8.91 10.32 -10.62
CA VAL A 154 -7.64 10.65 -9.97
C VAL A 154 -6.61 9.57 -10.29
N ILE A 155 -6.93 8.30 -10.05
CA ILE A 155 -6.01 7.17 -10.30
C ILE A 155 -5.46 7.17 -11.73
N ASN A 156 -6.29 7.50 -12.71
CA ASN A 156 -5.86 7.55 -14.10
C ASN A 156 -4.98 8.75 -14.44
N ASN A 157 -5.10 9.87 -13.74
CA ASN A 157 -4.58 11.16 -14.22
C ASN A 157 -3.66 11.89 -13.23
N PHE A 158 -3.49 11.45 -11.98
CA PHE A 158 -2.65 12.19 -11.02
C PHE A 158 -1.21 12.33 -11.55
N PRO A 159 -0.56 13.50 -11.41
CA PRO A 159 0.87 13.69 -11.71
C PRO A 159 1.74 12.82 -10.79
N TYR A 160 2.84 12.28 -11.30
CA TYR A 160 3.78 11.47 -10.48
C TYR A 160 4.26 12.21 -9.22
N GLN A 161 4.33 13.53 -9.28
CA GLN A 161 4.76 14.33 -8.13
C GLN A 161 3.75 14.26 -6.98
N ASP A 162 2.46 14.13 -7.26
CA ASP A 162 1.41 14.10 -6.22
C ASP A 162 1.57 12.91 -5.26
N ILE A 163 1.92 11.72 -5.76
CA ILE A 163 2.16 10.57 -4.90
C ILE A 163 3.48 10.71 -4.13
N ARG A 164 4.50 11.35 -4.72
CA ARG A 164 5.76 11.65 -4.03
C ARG A 164 5.55 12.67 -2.90
N ASP A 165 4.77 13.70 -3.16
CA ASP A 165 4.41 14.73 -2.16
C ASP A 165 3.52 14.13 -1.06
N TYR A 166 2.62 13.21 -1.42
CA TYR A 166 1.80 12.49 -0.45
C TYR A 166 2.66 11.60 0.46
N TYR A 167 3.66 10.91 -0.10
CA TYR A 167 4.59 10.08 0.68
C TYR A 167 5.52 10.89 1.59
N ALA A 168 5.83 12.13 1.21
CA ALA A 168 6.71 13.02 1.97
C ALA A 168 6.02 13.73 3.15
N LYS A 169 4.67 13.64 3.26
CA LYS A 169 3.90 14.21 4.38
C LYS A 169 4.12 13.42 5.66
#